data_35923427299f8622fe3eb611c6896346
#
_entry.id   35923427299f8622fe3eb611c6896346
#
_cell.length_a   1.000
_cell.length_b   1.000
_cell.length_c   1.000
_cell.angle_alpha   90.00
_cell.angle_beta   90.00
_cell.angle_gamma   90.00
#
_symmetry.space_group_name_H-M   'P 1'
#
loop_
_entity.id
_entity.type
_entity.pdbx_description
1 polymer ?
#
loop_
_entity_poly.entity_id
_entity_poly.type
_entity_poly.pdbx_seq_one_letter_code
_entity_poly.pdbx_strand_id
1 'polypeptide(L)'
;MFERRSLKLPIALGVSMIVMLVALIVGWVLLTVFGALRESDRAPLYWTLLSVGSSVLAAVLVGVVMYLTLSIKAINLNRRQSNFIDSVTHELKSPIASLKLYLQTLSLRQIDEAERRNFHRFMLDDVERLDHLINHLLDAGSVERSAPELDVEEVDLAAVLDACADSVCLRYRVEPAVVSREISPCWVAARRVDVDMVFRNLIENAVKYAGDPPQVHLHAECIGRTVVVRVSDNGPGIPRSQRARIFTRFVRLGQELERDTTGTGLGLYIVRTLLQRWRGRVRVYDQERGSGTVFEVHLPATFQASGRRDAPDVIDHSDEEVIEA
;
A
#
# COMPACT_ATOMS: atom_id res chain seq x y z
N MET A 1 12.33 24.14 -6.40
CA MET A 1 13.44 23.72 -5.49
C MET A 1 12.87 23.70 -4.07
N PHE A 2 12.19 22.60 -3.69
CA PHE A 2 11.60 22.47 -2.35
C PHE A 2 12.68 21.94 -1.40
N GLU A 3 13.05 22.76 -0.43
CA GLU A 3 14.00 22.41 0.65
C GLU A 3 13.51 21.13 1.34
N ARG A 4 14.30 20.06 1.24
CA ARG A 4 14.10 18.83 2.05
C ARG A 4 14.29 19.21 3.54
N ARG A 5 13.25 19.73 4.18
CA ARG A 5 13.27 20.00 5.63
C ARG A 5 13.65 18.70 6.34
N SER A 6 14.83 18.70 6.93
CA SER A 6 15.35 17.53 7.64
C SER A 6 14.49 17.30 8.87
N LEU A 7 14.00 16.07 9.08
CA LEU A 7 13.29 15.65 10.30
C LEU A 7 14.17 15.77 11.56
N LYS A 8 15.48 15.90 11.36
CA LYS A 8 16.46 15.92 12.48
C LYS A 8 16.21 17.09 13.43
N LEU A 9 15.92 18.27 12.91
CA LEU A 9 15.74 19.46 13.75
C LEU A 9 14.46 19.41 14.60
N PRO A 10 13.24 19.14 14.07
CA PRO A 10 12.05 19.01 14.91
C PRO A 10 12.13 17.89 15.93
N ILE A 11 12.73 16.75 15.56
CA ILE A 11 12.93 15.62 16.49
C ILE A 11 13.92 16.00 17.59
N ALA A 12 15.07 16.59 17.24
CA ALA A 12 16.07 17.01 18.22
C ALA A 12 15.52 18.03 19.22
N LEU A 13 14.78 19.04 18.73
CA LEU A 13 14.10 20.03 19.57
C LEU A 13 13.06 19.38 20.50
N GLY A 14 12.22 18.49 19.96
CA GLY A 14 11.22 17.81 20.75
C GLY A 14 11.81 16.89 21.83
N VAL A 15 12.86 16.14 21.49
CA VAL A 15 13.58 15.28 22.45
C VAL A 15 14.23 16.13 23.53
N SER A 16 14.91 17.24 23.16
CA SER A 16 15.54 18.12 24.14
C SER A 16 14.50 18.74 25.06
N MET A 17 13.35 19.14 24.58
CA MET A 17 12.25 19.69 25.36
C MET A 17 11.66 18.66 26.35
N ILE A 18 11.50 17.39 25.91
CA ILE A 18 11.07 16.30 26.79
C ILE A 18 12.10 16.06 27.91
N VAL A 19 13.39 15.99 27.56
CA VAL A 19 14.46 15.79 28.53
C VAL A 19 14.49 16.93 29.56
N MET A 20 14.37 18.18 29.11
CA MET A 20 14.33 19.34 29.99
C MET A 20 13.10 19.32 30.91
N LEU A 21 11.93 18.92 30.37
CA LEU A 21 10.71 18.83 31.17
C LEU A 21 10.78 17.72 32.23
N VAL A 22 11.37 16.57 31.89
CA VAL A 22 11.59 15.47 32.84
C VAL A 22 12.56 15.91 33.96
N ALA A 23 13.64 16.58 33.61
CA ALA A 23 14.58 17.13 34.60
C ALA A 23 13.89 18.13 35.54
N LEU A 24 12.98 18.98 35.00
CA LEU A 24 12.21 19.93 35.81
C LEU A 24 11.21 19.23 36.74
N ILE A 25 10.54 18.15 36.27
CA ILE A 25 9.65 17.33 37.10
C ILE A 25 10.44 16.71 38.25
N VAL A 26 11.59 16.11 37.96
CA VAL A 26 12.44 15.50 39.00
C VAL A 26 12.92 16.54 40.02
N GLY A 27 13.39 17.71 39.52
CA GLY A 27 13.78 18.82 40.37
C GLY A 27 12.64 19.34 41.26
N TRP A 28 11.45 19.49 40.72
CA TRP A 28 10.24 19.89 41.45
C TRP A 28 9.87 18.89 42.53
N VAL A 29 9.86 17.60 42.24
CA VAL A 29 9.58 16.53 43.23
C VAL A 29 10.61 16.54 44.35
N LEU A 30 11.91 16.60 44.03
CA LEU A 30 12.97 16.63 45.02
C LEU A 30 12.87 17.86 45.92
N LEU A 31 12.63 19.04 45.36
CA LEU A 31 12.52 20.30 46.12
C LEU A 31 11.34 20.27 47.08
N THR A 32 10.17 19.82 46.61
CA THR A 32 8.95 19.79 47.41
C THR A 32 9.00 18.71 48.51
N VAL A 33 9.54 17.53 48.24
CA VAL A 33 9.72 16.45 49.20
C VAL A 33 10.74 16.88 50.27
N PHE A 34 11.89 17.45 49.86
CA PHE A 34 12.90 17.93 50.80
C PHE A 34 12.36 19.06 51.71
N GLY A 35 11.60 20.01 51.14
CA GLY A 35 10.93 21.06 51.91
C GLY A 35 9.95 20.50 52.94
N ALA A 36 9.11 19.50 52.53
CA ALA A 36 8.16 18.86 53.46
C ALA A 36 8.83 18.13 54.63
N LEU A 37 10.01 17.53 54.40
CA LEU A 37 10.77 16.83 55.44
C LEU A 37 11.50 17.76 56.37
N ARG A 38 11.89 18.98 55.91
CA ARG A 38 12.66 19.94 56.72
C ARG A 38 11.77 20.85 57.60
N GLU A 39 10.61 21.24 57.09
CA GLU A 39 9.67 22.14 57.78
C GLU A 39 8.36 21.41 58.12
N SER A 40 8.33 20.71 59.24
CA SER A 40 7.18 19.90 59.67
C SER A 40 5.88 20.71 59.81
N ASP A 41 5.95 21.97 60.24
CA ASP A 41 4.78 22.84 60.42
C ASP A 41 4.10 23.22 59.09
N ARG A 42 4.84 23.21 58.00
CA ARG A 42 4.36 23.54 56.65
C ARG A 42 4.25 22.31 55.72
N ALA A 43 4.44 21.13 56.24
CA ALA A 43 4.37 19.89 55.46
C ALA A 43 3.08 19.76 54.61
N PRO A 44 1.86 20.09 55.12
CA PRO A 44 0.64 20.01 54.29
C PRO A 44 0.69 20.90 53.03
N LEU A 45 1.31 22.08 53.15
CA LEU A 45 1.48 23.00 52.01
C LEU A 45 2.38 22.39 50.94
N TYR A 46 3.50 21.78 51.31
CA TYR A 46 4.44 21.13 50.39
C TYR A 46 3.79 19.92 49.68
N TRP A 47 2.96 19.12 50.37
CA TRP A 47 2.22 18.01 49.80
C TRP A 47 1.18 18.47 48.78
N THR A 48 0.48 19.58 49.05
CA THR A 48 -0.47 20.16 48.06
C THR A 48 0.27 20.73 46.87
N LEU A 49 1.38 21.42 47.06
CA LEU A 49 2.23 21.91 45.96
C LEU A 49 2.78 20.76 45.11
N LEU A 50 3.23 19.68 45.75
CA LEU A 50 3.72 18.49 45.05
C LEU A 50 2.62 17.88 44.14
N SER A 51 1.41 17.68 44.70
CA SER A 51 0.32 17.07 43.94
C SER A 51 -0.14 17.93 42.76
N VAL A 52 -0.39 19.21 42.98
CA VAL A 52 -0.86 20.14 41.94
C VAL A 52 0.26 20.39 40.92
N GLY A 53 1.46 20.70 41.38
CA GLY A 53 2.58 20.97 40.46
C GLY A 53 2.96 19.76 39.58
N SER A 54 3.01 18.58 40.22
CA SER A 54 3.29 17.35 39.44
C SER A 54 2.19 17.02 38.44
N SER A 55 0.91 17.24 38.78
CA SER A 55 -0.21 17.04 37.85
C SER A 55 -0.14 17.97 36.65
N VAL A 56 0.16 19.26 36.91
CA VAL A 56 0.31 20.26 35.83
C VAL A 56 1.48 19.89 34.88
N LEU A 57 2.64 19.56 35.49
CA LEU A 57 3.83 19.19 34.73
C LEU A 57 3.62 17.90 33.93
N ALA A 58 2.92 16.91 34.50
CA ALA A 58 2.54 15.70 33.80
C ALA A 58 1.59 15.98 32.60
N ALA A 59 0.60 16.86 32.78
CA ALA A 59 -0.28 17.30 31.72
C ALA A 59 0.47 18.00 30.58
N VAL A 60 1.43 18.86 30.90
CA VAL A 60 2.31 19.51 29.93
C VAL A 60 3.15 18.48 29.16
N LEU A 61 3.73 17.49 29.88
CA LEU A 61 4.51 16.42 29.24
C LEU A 61 3.68 15.62 28.23
N VAL A 62 2.46 15.22 28.61
CA VAL A 62 1.52 14.54 27.71
C VAL A 62 1.21 15.40 26.48
N GLY A 63 0.95 16.70 26.67
CA GLY A 63 0.71 17.64 25.57
C GLY A 63 1.88 17.73 24.60
N VAL A 64 3.13 17.81 25.13
CA VAL A 64 4.35 17.85 24.31
C VAL A 64 4.54 16.56 23.51
N VAL A 65 4.37 15.40 24.13
CA VAL A 65 4.48 14.10 23.46
C VAL A 65 3.41 13.97 22.36
N MET A 66 2.16 14.36 22.65
CA MET A 66 1.09 14.35 21.69
C MET A 66 1.36 15.29 20.50
N TYR A 67 1.81 16.54 20.78
CA TYR A 67 2.18 17.48 19.73
C TYR A 67 3.31 16.94 18.84
N LEU A 68 4.32 16.32 19.44
CA LEU A 68 5.47 15.77 18.72
C LEU A 68 5.06 14.61 17.81
N THR A 69 4.20 13.71 18.29
CA THR A 69 3.67 12.59 17.52
C THR A 69 2.82 13.07 16.34
N LEU A 70 1.95 14.06 16.55
CA LEU A 70 1.14 14.66 15.49
C LEU A 70 2.01 15.37 14.46
N SER A 71 3.02 16.13 14.91
CA SER A 71 3.96 16.82 14.01
C SER A 71 4.76 15.85 13.14
N ILE A 72 5.26 14.75 13.72
CA ILE A 72 5.96 13.70 12.95
C ILE A 72 5.02 13.06 11.90
N LYS A 73 3.78 12.76 12.30
CA LYS A 73 2.76 12.22 11.37
C LYS A 73 2.49 13.19 10.22
N ALA A 74 2.30 14.48 10.51
CA ALA A 74 2.04 15.52 9.50
C ALA A 74 3.22 15.68 8.53
N ILE A 75 4.46 15.71 9.04
CA ILE A 75 5.66 15.80 8.20
C ILE A 75 5.80 14.57 7.30
N ASN A 76 5.56 13.36 7.84
CA ASN A 76 5.63 12.14 7.07
C ASN A 76 4.55 12.09 5.98
N LEU A 77 3.34 12.57 6.27
CA LEU A 77 2.26 12.67 5.29
C LEU A 77 2.64 13.64 4.15
N ASN A 78 3.15 14.83 4.50
CA ASN A 78 3.57 15.83 3.52
C ASN A 78 4.73 15.32 2.64
N ARG A 79 5.70 14.62 3.22
CA ARG A 79 6.78 13.97 2.45
C ARG A 79 6.26 12.92 1.48
N ARG A 80 5.31 12.09 1.91
CA ARG A 80 4.69 11.08 1.03
C ARG A 80 3.97 11.76 -0.14
N GLN A 81 3.26 12.85 0.14
CA GLN A 81 2.57 13.63 -0.89
C GLN A 81 3.55 14.31 -1.86
N SER A 82 4.67 14.85 -1.38
CA SER A 82 5.70 15.44 -2.23
C SER A 82 6.36 14.38 -3.13
N ASN A 83 6.77 13.24 -2.54
CA ASN A 83 7.37 12.14 -3.30
C ASN A 83 6.42 11.59 -4.36
N PHE A 84 5.09 11.61 -4.09
CA PHE A 84 4.07 11.25 -5.06
C PHE A 84 4.06 12.19 -6.27
N ILE A 85 3.98 13.50 -6.01
CA ILE A 85 3.95 14.51 -7.09
C ILE A 85 5.23 14.38 -7.93
N ASP A 86 6.39 14.20 -7.28
CA ASP A 86 7.67 14.03 -7.96
C ASP A 86 7.68 12.75 -8.82
N SER A 87 7.20 11.62 -8.28
CA SER A 87 7.14 10.34 -9.01
C SER A 87 6.17 10.40 -10.19
N VAL A 88 4.95 10.91 -9.98
CA VAL A 88 3.96 11.06 -11.06
C VAL A 88 4.48 12.02 -12.14
N THR A 89 5.07 13.14 -11.74
CA THR A 89 5.65 14.10 -12.69
C THR A 89 6.75 13.45 -13.51
N HIS A 90 7.59 12.65 -12.90
CA HIS A 90 8.67 11.96 -13.61
C HIS A 90 8.12 10.89 -14.58
N GLU A 91 7.13 10.10 -14.15
CA GLU A 91 6.51 9.06 -14.99
C GLU A 91 5.66 9.64 -16.14
N LEU A 92 5.11 10.85 -15.98
CA LEU A 92 4.46 11.59 -17.06
C LEU A 92 5.47 12.22 -18.05
N LYS A 93 6.57 12.77 -17.54
CA LYS A 93 7.58 13.43 -18.40
C LYS A 93 8.26 12.49 -19.39
N SER A 94 8.51 11.24 -19.00
CA SER A 94 9.22 10.27 -19.84
C SER A 94 8.47 9.99 -21.16
N PRO A 95 7.23 9.50 -21.16
CA PRO A 95 6.49 9.26 -22.40
C PRO A 95 6.20 10.54 -23.19
N ILE A 96 5.97 11.67 -22.53
CA ILE A 96 5.79 12.96 -23.21
C ILE A 96 7.07 13.37 -23.96
N ALA A 97 8.25 13.15 -23.35
CA ALA A 97 9.52 13.46 -24.01
C ALA A 97 9.78 12.53 -25.21
N SER A 98 9.47 11.23 -25.09
CA SER A 98 9.54 10.27 -26.19
C SER A 98 8.61 10.66 -27.32
N LEU A 99 7.33 10.93 -27.05
CA LEU A 99 6.35 11.41 -28.03
C LEU A 99 6.84 12.65 -28.78
N LYS A 100 7.36 13.64 -28.02
CA LYS A 100 7.91 14.86 -28.59
C LYS A 100 9.09 14.57 -29.52
N LEU A 101 10.00 13.67 -29.12
CA LEU A 101 11.15 13.29 -29.92
C LEU A 101 10.72 12.61 -31.23
N TYR A 102 9.81 11.65 -31.18
CA TYR A 102 9.29 10.97 -32.39
C TYR A 102 8.60 11.94 -33.33
N LEU A 103 7.74 12.83 -32.82
CA LEU A 103 7.08 13.87 -33.61
C LEU A 103 8.08 14.84 -34.26
N GLN A 104 9.11 15.26 -33.52
CA GLN A 104 10.16 16.12 -34.05
C GLN A 104 10.99 15.39 -35.14
N THR A 105 11.30 14.12 -34.94
CA THR A 105 12.04 13.33 -35.92
C THR A 105 11.22 13.16 -37.21
N LEU A 106 9.92 12.85 -37.08
CA LEU A 106 8.99 12.75 -38.21
C LEU A 106 8.84 14.06 -39.00
N SER A 107 8.94 15.23 -38.31
CA SER A 107 8.80 16.54 -38.96
C SER A 107 10.08 17.07 -39.60
N LEU A 108 11.26 16.66 -39.09
CA LEU A 108 12.56 17.21 -39.53
C LEU A 108 13.33 16.33 -40.50
N ARG A 109 13.01 15.05 -40.57
CA ARG A 109 13.74 14.07 -41.40
C ARG A 109 12.80 13.32 -42.34
N GLN A 110 13.30 13.06 -43.56
CA GLN A 110 12.71 12.04 -44.42
C GLN A 110 13.13 10.69 -43.87
N ILE A 111 12.17 9.93 -43.37
CA ILE A 111 12.33 8.58 -42.84
C ILE A 111 11.63 7.60 -43.77
N ASP A 112 12.09 6.36 -43.77
CA ASP A 112 11.47 5.31 -44.56
C ASP A 112 10.10 4.90 -43.98
N GLU A 113 9.33 4.17 -44.73
CA GLU A 113 7.98 3.73 -44.37
C GLU A 113 8.00 2.72 -43.19
N ALA A 114 9.06 1.95 -43.04
CA ALA A 114 9.24 1.00 -41.95
C ALA A 114 9.53 1.72 -40.62
N GLU A 115 10.45 2.69 -40.65
CA GLU A 115 10.75 3.54 -39.49
C GLU A 115 9.53 4.38 -39.05
N ARG A 116 8.75 4.89 -40.04
CA ARG A 116 7.54 5.64 -39.75
C ARG A 116 6.50 4.80 -39.01
N ARG A 117 6.29 3.55 -39.45
CA ARG A 117 5.40 2.60 -38.77
C ARG A 117 5.88 2.28 -37.37
N ASN A 118 7.17 2.11 -37.17
CA ASN A 118 7.73 1.87 -35.85
C ASN A 118 7.52 3.06 -34.90
N PHE A 119 7.74 4.30 -35.36
CA PHE A 119 7.50 5.50 -34.54
C PHE A 119 6.02 5.65 -34.18
N HIS A 120 5.09 5.39 -35.11
CA HIS A 120 3.66 5.40 -34.80
C HIS A 120 3.30 4.38 -33.72
N ARG A 121 3.88 3.16 -33.79
CA ARG A 121 3.65 2.13 -32.77
C ARG A 121 4.19 2.57 -31.41
N PHE A 122 5.41 3.08 -31.34
CA PHE A 122 5.99 3.59 -30.09
C PHE A 122 5.21 4.75 -29.51
N MET A 123 4.70 5.65 -30.35
CA MET A 123 3.83 6.74 -29.89
C MET A 123 2.52 6.23 -29.32
N LEU A 124 1.90 5.22 -29.93
CA LEU A 124 0.70 4.60 -29.40
C LEU A 124 0.96 3.90 -28.07
N ASP A 125 2.05 3.14 -27.96
CA ASP A 125 2.47 2.49 -26.70
C ASP A 125 2.68 3.53 -25.58
N ASP A 126 3.28 4.69 -25.88
CA ASP A 126 3.47 5.79 -24.91
C ASP A 126 2.14 6.46 -24.52
N VAL A 127 1.19 6.62 -25.47
CA VAL A 127 -0.15 7.15 -25.16
C VAL A 127 -0.94 6.17 -24.28
N GLU A 128 -0.93 4.88 -24.58
CA GLU A 128 -1.57 3.83 -23.77
C GLU A 128 -0.98 3.81 -22.34
N ARG A 129 0.33 4.01 -22.23
CA ARG A 129 1.01 4.12 -20.94
C ARG A 129 0.56 5.34 -20.13
N LEU A 130 0.38 6.50 -20.78
CA LEU A 130 -0.15 7.71 -20.15
C LEU A 130 -1.60 7.52 -19.68
N ASP A 131 -2.44 6.93 -20.51
CA ASP A 131 -3.84 6.64 -20.17
C ASP A 131 -3.94 5.71 -18.94
N HIS A 132 -3.12 4.66 -18.91
CA HIS A 132 -3.02 3.76 -17.77
C HIS A 132 -2.59 4.47 -16.49
N LEU A 133 -1.60 5.36 -16.58
CA LEU A 133 -1.13 6.15 -15.44
C LEU A 133 -2.25 7.06 -14.90
N ILE A 134 -2.97 7.76 -15.79
CA ILE A 134 -4.08 8.64 -15.43
C ILE A 134 -5.20 7.85 -14.77
N ASN A 135 -5.59 6.71 -15.34
CA ASN A 135 -6.63 5.85 -14.77
C ASN A 135 -6.26 5.36 -13.36
N HIS A 136 -5.03 4.92 -13.14
CA HIS A 136 -4.55 4.54 -11.80
C HIS A 136 -4.58 5.71 -10.79
N LEU A 137 -4.32 6.94 -11.23
CA LEU A 137 -4.43 8.13 -10.37
C LEU A 137 -5.88 8.45 -10.01
N LEU A 138 -6.78 8.35 -11.00
CA LEU A 138 -8.22 8.54 -10.80
C LEU A 138 -8.79 7.47 -9.87
N ASP A 139 -8.40 6.22 -10.04
CA ASP A 139 -8.79 5.09 -9.20
C ASP A 139 -8.37 5.32 -7.74
N ALA A 140 -7.09 5.68 -7.52
CA ALA A 140 -6.62 6.00 -6.17
C ALA A 140 -7.38 7.18 -5.54
N GLY A 141 -7.71 8.20 -6.34
CA GLY A 141 -8.50 9.35 -5.89
C GLY A 141 -9.98 9.04 -5.65
N SER A 142 -10.57 8.13 -6.41
CA SER A 142 -11.96 7.71 -6.26
C SER A 142 -12.14 6.84 -5.01
N VAL A 143 -11.21 5.93 -4.78
CA VAL A 143 -11.18 5.08 -3.58
C VAL A 143 -11.20 5.92 -2.30
N GLU A 144 -10.57 7.10 -2.27
CA GLU A 144 -10.61 7.96 -1.07
C GLU A 144 -11.93 8.70 -0.85
N ARG A 145 -12.61 9.04 -1.94
CA ARG A 145 -13.83 9.89 -1.91
C ARG A 145 -15.13 9.11 -1.82
N SER A 146 -15.14 7.84 -2.23
CA SER A 146 -16.38 7.05 -2.26
C SER A 146 -16.85 6.73 -0.85
N ALA A 147 -18.11 7.09 -0.55
CA ALA A 147 -18.81 6.67 0.67
C ALA A 147 -18.99 5.13 0.64
N PRO A 148 -18.85 4.44 1.80
CA PRO A 148 -18.84 2.98 1.84
C PRO A 148 -20.15 2.28 1.48
N GLU A 149 -21.27 2.98 1.41
CA GLU A 149 -22.61 2.38 1.44
C GLU A 149 -23.42 2.48 0.14
N LEU A 150 -22.91 3.13 -0.91
CA LEU A 150 -23.64 3.29 -2.17
C LEU A 150 -23.19 2.21 -3.17
N ASP A 151 -24.17 1.44 -3.71
CA ASP A 151 -24.02 0.47 -4.80
C ASP A 151 -23.33 -0.86 -4.46
N VAL A 152 -23.52 -1.41 -3.27
CA VAL A 152 -23.09 -2.79 -2.94
C VAL A 152 -24.07 -3.78 -3.60
N GLU A 153 -23.52 -4.69 -4.40
CA GLU A 153 -24.26 -5.75 -5.11
C GLU A 153 -23.63 -7.12 -4.82
N GLU A 154 -24.36 -8.20 -5.11
CA GLU A 154 -23.79 -9.55 -5.10
C GLU A 154 -23.00 -9.76 -6.38
N VAL A 155 -21.68 -9.90 -6.25
CA VAL A 155 -20.76 -10.06 -7.36
C VAL A 155 -20.35 -11.52 -7.49
N ASP A 156 -20.55 -12.08 -8.69
CA ASP A 156 -19.95 -13.36 -9.08
C ASP A 156 -18.44 -13.15 -9.25
N LEU A 157 -17.69 -13.62 -8.26
CA LEU A 157 -16.25 -13.44 -8.21
C LEU A 157 -15.53 -14.25 -9.28
N ALA A 158 -16.04 -15.45 -9.62
CA ALA A 158 -15.45 -16.28 -10.66
C ALA A 158 -15.46 -15.57 -12.01
N ALA A 159 -16.61 -15.01 -12.39
CA ALA A 159 -16.73 -14.24 -13.62
C ALA A 159 -15.83 -13.00 -13.67
N VAL A 160 -15.65 -12.31 -12.53
CA VAL A 160 -14.75 -11.15 -12.47
C VAL A 160 -13.28 -11.57 -12.57
N LEU A 161 -12.87 -12.63 -11.89
CA LEU A 161 -11.49 -13.13 -11.93
C LEU A 161 -11.11 -13.57 -13.35
N ASP A 162 -12.00 -14.28 -14.06
CA ASP A 162 -11.79 -14.70 -15.44
C ASP A 162 -11.64 -13.49 -16.37
N ALA A 163 -12.56 -12.52 -16.26
CA ALA A 163 -12.51 -11.31 -17.09
C ALA A 163 -11.24 -10.47 -16.83
N CYS A 164 -10.80 -10.37 -15.55
CA CYS A 164 -9.56 -9.71 -15.18
C CYS A 164 -8.34 -10.42 -15.80
N ALA A 165 -8.27 -11.75 -15.69
CA ALA A 165 -7.16 -12.53 -16.23
C ALA A 165 -7.06 -12.39 -17.75
N ASP A 166 -8.19 -12.47 -18.49
CA ASP A 166 -8.22 -12.28 -19.93
C ASP A 166 -7.78 -10.87 -20.34
N SER A 167 -8.29 -9.85 -19.65
CA SER A 167 -7.93 -8.45 -19.89
C SER A 167 -6.44 -8.19 -19.67
N VAL A 168 -5.85 -8.78 -18.61
CA VAL A 168 -4.43 -8.65 -18.31
C VAL A 168 -3.58 -9.37 -19.33
N CYS A 169 -3.92 -10.61 -19.72
CA CYS A 169 -3.20 -11.36 -20.76
C CYS A 169 -3.18 -10.57 -22.09
N LEU A 170 -4.32 -10.02 -22.49
CA LEU A 170 -4.42 -9.20 -23.70
C LEU A 170 -3.52 -7.95 -23.62
N ARG A 171 -3.59 -7.23 -22.51
CA ARG A 171 -2.80 -6.01 -22.28
C ARG A 171 -1.29 -6.25 -22.32
N TYR A 172 -0.84 -7.29 -21.62
CA TYR A 172 0.60 -7.62 -21.55
C TYR A 172 1.08 -8.44 -22.74
N ARG A 173 0.17 -8.76 -23.69
CA ARG A 173 0.47 -9.55 -24.89
C ARG A 173 1.10 -10.91 -24.55
N VAL A 174 0.65 -11.51 -23.45
CA VAL A 174 1.05 -12.86 -23.04
C VAL A 174 -0.01 -13.89 -23.43
N GLU A 175 0.41 -15.13 -23.63
CA GLU A 175 -0.53 -16.21 -23.93
C GLU A 175 -1.47 -16.45 -22.72
N PRO A 176 -2.76 -16.76 -22.96
CA PRO A 176 -3.70 -17.05 -21.86
C PRO A 176 -3.25 -18.19 -20.94
N ALA A 177 -2.43 -19.12 -21.45
CA ALA A 177 -1.87 -20.23 -20.69
C ALA A 177 -0.87 -19.79 -19.60
N VAL A 178 -0.35 -18.56 -19.65
CA VAL A 178 0.50 -17.98 -18.60
C VAL A 178 -0.24 -17.86 -17.27
N VAL A 179 -1.57 -17.62 -17.32
CA VAL A 179 -2.42 -17.51 -16.14
C VAL A 179 -3.30 -18.76 -16.02
N SER A 180 -2.82 -19.75 -15.28
CA SER A 180 -3.61 -20.94 -14.94
C SER A 180 -4.69 -20.59 -13.91
N ARG A 181 -5.87 -21.22 -14.01
CA ARG A 181 -7.05 -20.84 -13.24
C ARG A 181 -7.70 -22.08 -12.61
N GLU A 182 -7.88 -22.02 -11.28
CA GLU A 182 -8.64 -22.97 -10.48
C GLU A 182 -9.65 -22.19 -9.65
N ILE A 183 -10.78 -21.83 -10.24
CA ILE A 183 -11.74 -20.91 -9.66
C ILE A 183 -13.04 -21.66 -9.36
N SER A 184 -13.38 -21.79 -8.09
CA SER A 184 -14.68 -22.28 -7.64
C SER A 184 -15.72 -21.13 -7.65
N PRO A 185 -17.02 -21.44 -7.89
CA PRO A 185 -18.07 -20.42 -7.80
C PRO A 185 -18.12 -19.78 -6.42
N CYS A 186 -17.92 -18.47 -6.34
CA CYS A 186 -17.88 -17.68 -5.12
C CYS A 186 -18.59 -16.34 -5.32
N TRP A 187 -19.26 -15.86 -4.26
CA TRP A 187 -20.01 -14.60 -4.30
C TRP A 187 -19.60 -13.69 -3.15
N VAL A 188 -19.48 -12.40 -3.44
CA VAL A 188 -19.09 -11.38 -2.46
C VAL A 188 -20.00 -10.16 -2.56
N ALA A 189 -20.30 -9.51 -1.42
CA ALA A 189 -21.04 -8.26 -1.40
C ALA A 189 -20.07 -7.08 -1.54
N ALA A 190 -20.01 -6.48 -2.72
CA ALA A 190 -19.13 -5.36 -3.01
C ALA A 190 -19.61 -4.64 -4.29
N ARG A 191 -19.00 -3.51 -4.63
CA ARG A 191 -19.17 -2.90 -5.94
C ARG A 191 -18.33 -3.67 -6.96
N ARG A 192 -18.96 -4.12 -8.05
CA ARG A 192 -18.27 -4.87 -9.11
C ARG A 192 -16.99 -4.17 -9.61
N VAL A 193 -17.05 -2.84 -9.77
CA VAL A 193 -15.90 -2.03 -10.21
C VAL A 193 -14.73 -2.11 -9.22
N ASP A 194 -15.02 -2.10 -7.92
CA ASP A 194 -13.99 -2.18 -6.88
C ASP A 194 -13.36 -3.59 -6.83
N VAL A 195 -14.19 -4.65 -7.03
CA VAL A 195 -13.71 -6.05 -7.12
C VAL A 195 -12.79 -6.22 -8.33
N ASP A 196 -13.21 -5.74 -9.51
CA ASP A 196 -12.40 -5.73 -10.71
C ASP A 196 -11.06 -5.01 -10.47
N MET A 197 -11.09 -3.83 -9.84
CA MET A 197 -9.91 -3.04 -9.52
C MET A 197 -8.92 -3.79 -8.61
N VAL A 198 -9.40 -4.48 -7.57
CA VAL A 198 -8.55 -5.27 -6.66
C VAL A 198 -7.86 -6.40 -7.42
N PHE A 199 -8.62 -7.24 -8.11
CA PHE A 199 -8.04 -8.45 -8.72
C PHE A 199 -7.25 -8.14 -9.98
N ARG A 200 -7.64 -7.14 -10.76
CA ARG A 200 -6.83 -6.66 -11.88
C ARG A 200 -5.44 -6.21 -11.40
N ASN A 201 -5.36 -5.40 -10.33
CA ASN A 201 -4.07 -4.96 -9.77
C ASN A 201 -3.21 -6.13 -9.28
N LEU A 202 -3.79 -7.15 -8.66
CA LEU A 202 -3.05 -8.33 -8.20
C LEU A 202 -2.54 -9.18 -9.37
N ILE A 203 -3.40 -9.45 -10.36
CA ILE A 203 -3.04 -10.25 -11.53
C ILE A 203 -2.02 -9.51 -12.42
N GLU A 204 -2.18 -8.20 -12.61
CA GLU A 204 -1.19 -7.37 -13.32
C GLU A 204 0.18 -7.43 -12.64
N ASN A 205 0.21 -7.32 -11.32
CA ASN A 205 1.48 -7.45 -10.57
C ASN A 205 2.09 -8.84 -10.75
N ALA A 206 1.30 -9.91 -10.67
CA ALA A 206 1.77 -11.26 -10.85
C ALA A 206 2.37 -11.46 -12.26
N VAL A 207 1.69 -11.04 -13.33
CA VAL A 207 2.20 -11.15 -14.71
C VAL A 207 3.44 -10.30 -14.93
N LYS A 208 3.45 -9.08 -14.37
CA LYS A 208 4.54 -8.13 -14.54
C LYS A 208 5.84 -8.52 -13.85
N TYR A 209 5.74 -9.17 -12.69
CA TYR A 209 6.90 -9.56 -11.87
C TYR A 209 7.16 -11.07 -11.92
N ALA A 210 6.43 -11.82 -12.74
CA ALA A 210 6.71 -13.23 -13.00
C ALA A 210 8.14 -13.45 -13.51
N GLY A 211 8.66 -14.67 -13.32
CA GLY A 211 9.94 -15.11 -13.84
C GLY A 211 9.91 -15.34 -15.35
N ASP A 212 10.99 -15.90 -15.88
CA ASP A 212 11.10 -16.27 -17.29
C ASP A 212 11.32 -17.80 -17.40
N PRO A 213 10.37 -18.55 -18.01
CA PRO A 213 9.07 -18.12 -18.57
C PRO A 213 8.05 -17.71 -17.49
N PRO A 214 7.17 -16.75 -17.77
CA PRO A 214 6.19 -16.26 -16.80
C PRO A 214 5.13 -17.33 -16.49
N GLN A 215 4.86 -17.55 -15.20
CA GLN A 215 3.83 -18.44 -14.71
C GLN A 215 3.06 -17.77 -13.57
N VAL A 216 1.77 -17.67 -13.75
CA VAL A 216 0.85 -17.13 -12.75
C VAL A 216 -0.24 -18.16 -12.48
N HIS A 217 -0.56 -18.38 -11.21
CA HIS A 217 -1.63 -19.28 -10.81
C HIS A 217 -2.69 -18.51 -10.02
N LEU A 218 -3.93 -18.60 -10.48
CA LEU A 218 -5.09 -17.98 -9.89
C LEU A 218 -6.00 -19.07 -9.29
N HIS A 219 -6.10 -19.10 -7.98
CA HIS A 219 -6.95 -20.04 -7.26
C HIS A 219 -7.99 -19.28 -6.45
N ALA A 220 -9.26 -19.72 -6.50
CA ALA A 220 -10.33 -19.16 -5.69
C ALA A 220 -11.24 -20.25 -5.17
N GLU A 221 -11.50 -20.22 -3.86
CA GLU A 221 -12.37 -21.18 -3.19
C GLU A 221 -13.20 -20.51 -2.09
N CYS A 222 -14.35 -21.09 -1.77
CA CYS A 222 -15.20 -20.64 -0.68
C CYS A 222 -15.07 -21.63 0.50
N ILE A 223 -14.49 -21.15 1.61
CA ILE A 223 -14.30 -21.94 2.83
C ILE A 223 -15.26 -21.40 3.90
N GLY A 224 -16.37 -22.10 4.10
CA GLY A 224 -17.41 -21.70 5.05
C GLY A 224 -18.02 -20.34 4.67
N ARG A 225 -17.73 -19.28 5.45
CA ARG A 225 -18.22 -17.92 5.22
C ARG A 225 -17.16 -16.98 4.67
N THR A 226 -16.07 -17.51 4.18
CA THR A 226 -14.93 -16.74 3.67
C THR A 226 -14.58 -17.22 2.26
N VAL A 227 -14.45 -16.28 1.34
CA VAL A 227 -13.83 -16.53 0.04
C VAL A 227 -12.33 -16.28 0.19
N VAL A 228 -11.54 -17.25 -0.26
CA VAL A 228 -10.08 -17.17 -0.30
C VAL A 228 -9.65 -17.15 -1.75
N VAL A 229 -8.94 -16.10 -2.15
CA VAL A 229 -8.35 -15.98 -3.49
C VAL A 229 -6.85 -15.89 -3.36
N ARG A 230 -6.13 -16.77 -4.07
CA ARG A 230 -4.67 -16.77 -4.15
C ARG A 230 -4.22 -16.41 -5.56
N VAL A 231 -3.35 -15.42 -5.66
CA VAL A 231 -2.67 -15.04 -6.89
C VAL A 231 -1.18 -15.30 -6.68
N SER A 232 -0.64 -16.30 -7.36
CA SER A 232 0.75 -16.74 -7.21
C SER A 232 1.53 -16.46 -8.48
N ASP A 233 2.78 -16.03 -8.36
CA ASP A 233 3.71 -15.83 -9.47
C ASP A 233 5.02 -16.60 -9.20
N ASN A 234 5.80 -16.85 -10.25
CA ASN A 234 7.13 -17.49 -10.20
C ASN A 234 8.27 -16.46 -10.22
N GLY A 235 8.03 -15.24 -9.74
CA GLY A 235 9.00 -14.14 -9.75
C GLY A 235 10.08 -14.27 -8.65
N PRO A 236 10.82 -13.18 -8.39
CA PRO A 236 11.91 -13.17 -7.41
C PRO A 236 11.42 -13.17 -5.95
N GLY A 237 10.13 -13.07 -5.70
CA GLY A 237 9.57 -12.98 -4.34
C GLY A 237 9.69 -11.58 -3.72
N ILE A 238 9.12 -11.42 -2.51
CA ILE A 238 9.15 -10.15 -1.76
C ILE A 238 9.79 -10.40 -0.40
N PRO A 239 10.94 -9.74 -0.10
CA PRO A 239 11.62 -9.87 1.18
C PRO A 239 10.67 -9.56 2.36
N ARG A 240 10.70 -10.37 3.43
CA ARG A 240 9.81 -10.22 4.60
C ARG A 240 9.80 -8.80 5.17
N SER A 241 10.95 -8.15 5.28
CA SER A 241 11.08 -6.78 5.78
C SER A 241 10.38 -5.71 4.92
N GLN A 242 9.98 -6.05 3.69
CA GLN A 242 9.38 -5.12 2.74
C GLN A 242 7.88 -5.38 2.54
N ARG A 243 7.33 -6.53 2.96
CA ARG A 243 5.92 -6.93 2.75
C ARG A 243 4.91 -5.92 3.31
N ALA A 244 5.15 -5.38 4.50
CA ALA A 244 4.29 -4.32 5.06
C ALA A 244 4.36 -3.01 4.24
N ARG A 245 5.52 -2.72 3.64
CA ARG A 245 5.76 -1.46 2.94
C ARG A 245 5.16 -1.42 1.53
N ILE A 246 5.03 -2.57 0.85
CA ILE A 246 4.49 -2.62 -0.53
C ILE A 246 3.05 -2.12 -0.64
N PHE A 247 2.29 -2.18 0.44
CA PHE A 247 0.92 -1.66 0.51
C PHE A 247 0.85 -0.16 0.85
N THR A 248 1.99 0.50 1.00
CA THR A 248 2.03 1.94 1.22
C THR A 248 2.05 2.66 -0.12
N ARG A 249 1.37 3.80 -0.22
CA ARG A 249 1.35 4.61 -1.45
C ARG A 249 2.75 4.87 -1.97
N PHE A 250 2.94 4.69 -3.30
CA PHE A 250 4.15 5.07 -4.03
C PHE A 250 5.41 4.32 -3.60
N VAL A 251 5.26 3.19 -2.93
CA VAL A 251 6.37 2.31 -2.62
C VAL A 251 6.61 1.37 -3.80
N ARG A 252 7.85 1.32 -4.25
CA ARG A 252 8.36 0.36 -5.24
C ARG A 252 9.57 -0.34 -4.66
N LEU A 253 9.70 -1.64 -4.92
CA LEU A 253 10.86 -2.43 -4.55
C LEU A 253 11.93 -2.33 -5.65
N GLY A 254 13.21 -2.38 -5.28
CA GLY A 254 14.35 -2.27 -6.19
C GLY A 254 15.12 -0.96 -6.09
N GLN A 255 16.39 -0.96 -6.51
CA GLN A 255 17.24 0.23 -6.59
C GLN A 255 16.81 1.09 -7.79
N GLU A 256 17.00 2.42 -7.69
CA GLU A 256 16.58 3.38 -8.73
C GLU A 256 17.17 3.13 -10.11
N LEU A 257 18.26 2.40 -10.22
CA LEU A 257 18.99 2.07 -11.44
C LEU A 257 18.54 0.78 -12.14
N GLU A 258 17.76 -0.09 -11.47
CA GLU A 258 17.24 -1.38 -12.02
C GLU A 258 15.75 -1.31 -12.38
N ARG A 259 15.24 -0.13 -12.75
CA ARG A 259 13.82 0.10 -12.98
C ARG A 259 13.34 -0.28 -14.38
N ASP A 260 13.60 -1.49 -14.83
CA ASP A 260 13.07 -1.98 -16.12
C ASP A 260 11.55 -2.15 -16.14
N THR A 261 10.90 -2.24 -14.98
CA THR A 261 9.46 -2.41 -14.88
C THR A 261 8.76 -1.11 -14.49
N THR A 262 7.84 -0.63 -15.33
CA THR A 262 7.04 0.58 -15.13
C THR A 262 5.93 0.37 -14.08
N GLY A 263 5.66 1.39 -13.22
CA GLY A 263 4.52 1.32 -12.29
C GLY A 263 4.48 2.44 -11.26
N THR A 264 3.28 2.87 -10.90
CA THR A 264 2.98 4.00 -10.02
C THR A 264 3.20 3.73 -8.53
N GLY A 265 3.28 2.46 -8.13
CA GLY A 265 3.26 2.06 -6.72
C GLY A 265 1.92 2.32 -6.01
N LEU A 266 0.82 2.45 -6.77
CA LEU A 266 -0.53 2.68 -6.25
C LEU A 266 -1.38 1.40 -6.19
N GLY A 267 -1.14 0.43 -7.06
CA GLY A 267 -2.00 -0.75 -7.21
C GLY A 267 -2.22 -1.51 -5.91
N LEU A 268 -1.15 -1.87 -5.20
CA LEU A 268 -1.27 -2.59 -3.92
C LEU A 268 -1.86 -1.72 -2.79
N TYR A 269 -1.64 -0.41 -2.82
CA TYR A 269 -2.31 0.50 -1.90
C TYR A 269 -3.84 0.51 -2.12
N ILE A 270 -4.29 0.54 -3.38
CA ILE A 270 -5.72 0.44 -3.76
C ILE A 270 -6.29 -0.88 -3.24
N VAL A 271 -5.61 -1.99 -3.52
CA VAL A 271 -6.00 -3.33 -3.04
C VAL A 271 -6.23 -3.32 -1.53
N ARG A 272 -5.26 -2.86 -0.75
CA ARG A 272 -5.38 -2.80 0.72
C ARG A 272 -6.56 -1.93 1.16
N THR A 273 -6.72 -0.74 0.56
CA THR A 273 -7.76 0.21 0.96
C THR A 273 -9.16 -0.33 0.68
N LEU A 274 -9.38 -0.99 -0.46
CA LEU A 274 -10.66 -1.59 -0.81
C LEU A 274 -10.97 -2.82 0.05
N LEU A 275 -9.98 -3.68 0.28
CA LEU A 275 -10.15 -4.84 1.14
C LEU A 275 -10.51 -4.44 2.59
N GLN A 276 -9.89 -3.39 3.14
CA GLN A 276 -10.26 -2.87 4.46
C GLN A 276 -11.73 -2.43 4.54
N ARG A 277 -12.27 -1.83 3.48
CA ARG A 277 -13.69 -1.44 3.41
C ARG A 277 -14.62 -2.64 3.47
N TRP A 278 -14.25 -3.73 2.83
CA TRP A 278 -15.04 -4.97 2.82
C TRP A 278 -14.79 -5.87 4.04
N ARG A 279 -14.03 -5.38 5.03
CA ARG A 279 -13.56 -6.19 6.18
C ARG A 279 -12.79 -7.44 5.73
N GLY A 280 -12.18 -7.35 4.55
CA GLY A 280 -11.29 -8.37 4.02
C GLY A 280 -9.85 -8.17 4.50
N ARG A 281 -9.01 -9.15 4.16
CA ARG A 281 -7.58 -9.15 4.52
C ARG A 281 -6.76 -9.59 3.33
N VAL A 282 -5.51 -9.12 3.24
CA VAL A 282 -4.52 -9.61 2.29
C VAL A 282 -3.26 -10.03 3.03
N ARG A 283 -2.77 -11.22 2.66
CA ARG A 283 -1.49 -11.77 3.15
C ARG A 283 -0.53 -11.91 1.98
N VAL A 284 0.77 -11.85 2.27
CA VAL A 284 1.83 -12.04 1.27
C VAL A 284 2.87 -12.99 1.85
N TYR A 285 3.13 -14.07 1.13
CA TYR A 285 4.14 -15.05 1.52
C TYR A 285 4.89 -15.58 0.30
N ASP A 286 5.95 -16.33 0.53
CA ASP A 286 6.73 -16.96 -0.51
C ASP A 286 5.99 -18.19 -1.02
N GLN A 287 6.17 -18.51 -2.29
CA GLN A 287 5.63 -19.76 -2.84
C GLN A 287 6.30 -20.96 -2.16
N GLU A 288 5.53 -21.98 -1.79
CA GLU A 288 6.03 -23.18 -1.07
C GLU A 288 7.09 -23.95 -1.88
N ARG A 289 7.03 -23.92 -3.21
CA ARG A 289 7.95 -24.62 -4.12
C ARG A 289 8.53 -23.64 -5.13
N GLY A 290 9.81 -23.33 -4.97
CA GLY A 290 10.55 -22.45 -5.89
C GLY A 290 10.67 -21.01 -5.38
N SER A 291 10.93 -20.08 -6.29
CA SER A 291 10.87 -18.64 -6.03
C SER A 291 9.52 -18.12 -6.49
N GLY A 292 8.99 -17.09 -5.83
CA GLY A 292 7.73 -16.46 -6.23
C GLY A 292 7.01 -15.80 -5.07
N THR A 293 5.92 -15.10 -5.39
CA THR A 293 5.06 -14.44 -4.42
C THR A 293 3.67 -15.02 -4.46
N VAL A 294 3.04 -15.16 -3.31
CA VAL A 294 1.61 -15.48 -3.19
C VAL A 294 0.93 -14.31 -2.49
N PHE A 295 -0.04 -13.72 -3.18
CA PHE A 295 -1.00 -12.79 -2.58
C PHE A 295 -2.28 -13.57 -2.26
N GLU A 296 -2.59 -13.71 -0.97
CA GLU A 296 -3.79 -14.37 -0.50
C GLU A 296 -4.78 -13.34 0.05
N VAL A 297 -5.96 -13.30 -0.54
CA VAL A 297 -7.04 -12.38 -0.18
C VAL A 297 -8.17 -13.15 0.48
N HIS A 298 -8.62 -12.68 1.64
CA HIS A 298 -9.77 -13.20 2.36
C HIS A 298 -10.90 -12.20 2.33
N LEU A 299 -12.08 -12.62 1.87
CA LEU A 299 -13.29 -11.79 1.79
C LEU A 299 -14.48 -12.48 2.47
N PRO A 300 -15.41 -11.73 3.09
CA PRO A 300 -16.66 -12.31 3.55
C PRO A 300 -17.48 -12.84 2.36
N ALA A 301 -17.88 -14.11 2.41
CA ALA A 301 -18.78 -14.70 1.42
C ALA A 301 -20.22 -14.26 1.69
N THR A 302 -20.99 -13.97 0.63
CA THR A 302 -22.43 -13.70 0.72
C THR A 302 -23.27 -14.97 0.61
N PHE A 303 -22.78 -15.99 -0.10
CA PHE A 303 -23.45 -17.27 -0.25
C PHE A 303 -22.64 -18.40 0.42
N GLN A 304 -23.28 -19.21 1.27
CA GLN A 304 -22.71 -20.50 1.65
C GLN A 304 -22.80 -21.42 0.45
N ALA A 305 -21.65 -21.89 -0.05
CA ALA A 305 -21.64 -23.01 -0.99
C ALA A 305 -22.37 -24.18 -0.31
N SER A 306 -23.58 -24.48 -0.76
CA SER A 306 -24.33 -25.66 -0.32
C SER A 306 -23.57 -26.90 -0.76
N GLY A 307 -22.86 -27.54 0.17
CA GLY A 307 -22.39 -28.90 0.06
C GLY A 307 -20.89 -29.09 -0.19
N ARG A 308 -20.12 -28.97 0.86
CA ARG A 308 -19.11 -30.00 1.20
C ARG A 308 -18.67 -29.80 2.65
N ARG A 309 -19.23 -30.58 3.56
CA ARG A 309 -18.58 -30.87 4.85
C ARG A 309 -17.44 -31.82 4.51
N ASP A 310 -16.25 -31.34 4.54
CA ASP A 310 -15.02 -32.03 4.90
C ASP A 310 -13.94 -30.98 4.91
N ALA A 311 -13.63 -30.45 6.10
CA ALA A 311 -12.51 -29.55 6.32
C ALA A 311 -11.23 -30.41 6.36
N PRO A 312 -10.25 -30.15 5.48
CA PRO A 312 -8.89 -30.50 5.84
C PRO A 312 -8.37 -29.46 6.81
N ASP A 313 -7.62 -29.93 7.79
CA ASP A 313 -6.95 -29.13 8.81
C ASP A 313 -6.27 -27.90 8.20
N VAL A 314 -6.63 -26.73 8.74
CA VAL A 314 -5.89 -25.50 8.54
C VAL A 314 -4.47 -25.74 9.06
N ILE A 315 -3.50 -25.84 8.16
CA ILE A 315 -2.09 -25.81 8.53
C ILE A 315 -1.86 -24.44 9.16
N ASP A 316 -1.71 -24.44 10.47
CA ASP A 316 -1.38 -23.25 11.26
C ASP A 316 0.07 -22.85 10.97
N HIS A 317 0.25 -21.94 10.02
CA HIS A 317 1.53 -21.26 9.79
C HIS A 317 1.71 -20.15 10.83
N SER A 318 1.83 -20.51 12.11
CA SER A 318 1.92 -19.59 13.25
C SER A 318 3.19 -18.72 13.26
N ASP A 319 4.12 -18.93 12.35
CA ASP A 319 5.40 -18.17 12.28
C ASP A 319 5.51 -17.19 11.11
N GLU A 320 4.46 -17.03 10.28
CA GLU A 320 4.48 -16.06 9.18
C GLU A 320 3.83 -14.74 9.61
N GLU A 321 4.56 -13.67 9.45
CA GLU A 321 4.17 -12.30 9.78
C GLU A 321 2.87 -11.92 9.05
N VAL A 322 1.74 -11.99 9.77
CA VAL A 322 0.41 -11.61 9.28
C VAL A 322 0.35 -10.10 9.20
N ILE A 323 0.36 -9.55 7.98
CA ILE A 323 0.09 -8.14 7.74
C ILE A 323 -1.43 -7.99 7.65
N GLU A 324 -2.05 -7.61 8.78
CA GLU A 324 -3.46 -7.23 8.79
C GLU A 324 -3.64 -5.90 8.06
N ALA A 325 -4.47 -5.93 7.03
CA ALA A 325 -4.86 -4.73 6.28
C ALA A 325 -6.10 -4.08 6.90
#